data_f7d787246aa3b1dc610e3947960fe210
#
_entry.id   f7d787246aa3b1dc610e3947960fe210
#
_cell.length_a   1.000
_cell.length_b   1.000
_cell.length_c   1.000
_cell.angle_alpha   90.00
_cell.angle_beta   90.00
_cell.angle_gamma   90.00
#
_symmetry.space_group_name_H-M   'P 1'
#
loop_
_entity.id
_entity.type
_entity.pdbx_description
1 polymer ?
#
loop_
_entity_poly.entity_id
_entity_poly.type
_entity_poly.pdbx_seq_one_letter_code
_entity_poly.pdbx_strand_id
1 'polypeptide(L)'
;MTLQQLLVEGAEQLKQAEVPEAELDARYLLMEAFGLSASDFLLKRMEPMDCESGEIDGGAGKSVRELDGRAGKSAQAIAVYREMIEKRSRRIPLQYITGVQYFMGLEFFVDERVLIPRQDTEDLVELVLRENPGKETRVLDM
;
A
#
# COMPACT_ATOMS: atom_id res chain seq x y z
N MET A 1 17.18 4.46 -14.07
CA MET A 1 16.08 5.07 -13.26
C MET A 1 16.31 4.70 -11.81
N THR A 2 16.05 5.60 -10.86
CA THR A 2 16.19 5.33 -9.41
C THR A 2 14.81 5.30 -8.75
N LEU A 3 14.71 4.67 -7.56
CA LEU A 3 13.46 4.71 -6.76
C LEU A 3 13.06 6.16 -6.40
N GLN A 4 14.05 7.04 -6.19
CA GLN A 4 13.81 8.45 -5.93
C GLN A 4 13.16 9.16 -7.13
N GLN A 5 13.57 8.85 -8.35
CA GLN A 5 12.97 9.42 -9.56
C GLN A 5 11.53 8.95 -9.75
N LEU A 6 11.24 7.66 -9.50
CA LEU A 6 9.87 7.14 -9.52
C LEU A 6 8.98 7.78 -8.46
N LEU A 7 9.52 7.99 -7.25
CA LEU A 7 8.79 8.67 -6.18
C LEU A 7 8.38 10.09 -6.59
N VAL A 8 9.31 10.85 -7.16
CA VAL A 8 9.03 12.22 -7.62
C VAL A 8 7.99 12.22 -8.74
N GLU A 9 8.14 11.35 -9.74
CA GLU A 9 7.17 11.18 -10.84
C GLU A 9 5.75 10.90 -10.31
N GLY A 10 5.62 9.92 -9.41
CA GLY A 10 4.32 9.56 -8.83
C GLY A 10 3.74 10.65 -7.94
N ALA A 11 4.56 11.29 -7.12
CA ALA A 11 4.12 12.38 -6.26
C ALA A 11 3.62 13.60 -7.07
N GLU A 12 4.29 13.95 -8.17
CA GLU A 12 3.86 15.01 -9.06
C GLU A 12 2.52 14.69 -9.74
N GLN A 13 2.34 13.45 -10.20
CA GLN A 13 1.07 13.01 -10.78
C GLN A 13 -0.07 13.08 -9.77
N LEU A 14 0.15 12.67 -8.53
CA LEU A 14 -0.86 12.76 -7.47
C LEU A 14 -1.14 14.20 -7.05
N LYS A 15 -0.13 15.10 -7.04
CA LYS A 15 -0.32 16.53 -6.80
C LYS A 15 -1.19 17.18 -7.88
N GLN A 16 -0.97 16.83 -9.15
CA GLN A 16 -1.80 17.31 -10.26
C GLN A 16 -3.25 16.84 -10.15
N ALA A 17 -3.47 15.67 -9.56
CA ALA A 17 -4.80 15.13 -9.25
C ALA A 17 -5.37 15.68 -7.92
N GLU A 18 -4.70 16.66 -7.29
CA GLU A 18 -5.09 17.29 -6.01
C GLU A 18 -5.28 16.28 -4.87
N VAL A 19 -4.49 15.20 -4.82
CA VAL A 19 -4.50 14.25 -3.71
C VAL A 19 -3.84 14.89 -2.50
N PRO A 20 -4.48 14.92 -1.30
CA PRO A 20 -3.99 15.70 -0.15
C PRO A 20 -2.59 15.31 0.32
N GLU A 21 -2.27 14.04 0.38
CA GLU A 21 -0.99 13.52 0.89
C GLU A 21 -0.17 12.85 -0.23
N ALA A 22 -0.05 13.51 -1.38
CA ALA A 22 0.52 12.98 -2.60
C ALA A 22 1.91 12.34 -2.43
N GLU A 23 2.80 12.95 -1.67
CA GLU A 23 4.17 12.43 -1.45
C GLU A 23 4.17 11.19 -0.55
N LEU A 24 3.31 11.19 0.48
CA LEU A 24 3.18 10.08 1.41
C LEU A 24 2.57 8.87 0.70
N ASP A 25 1.47 9.09 -0.03
CA ASP A 25 0.79 8.06 -0.80
C ASP A 25 1.70 7.45 -1.88
N ALA A 26 2.40 8.29 -2.64
CA ALA A 26 3.36 7.83 -3.65
C ALA A 26 4.47 6.96 -3.04
N ARG A 27 4.97 7.34 -1.85
CA ARG A 27 5.98 6.57 -1.13
C ARG A 27 5.44 5.21 -0.66
N TYR A 28 4.23 5.18 -0.08
CA TYR A 28 3.60 3.93 0.34
C TYR A 28 3.38 2.97 -0.82
N LEU A 29 2.80 3.46 -1.92
CA LEU A 29 2.57 2.67 -3.11
C LEU A 29 3.87 2.16 -3.74
N LEU A 30 4.94 2.96 -3.69
CA LEU A 30 6.25 2.54 -4.18
C LEU A 30 6.83 1.40 -3.31
N MET A 31 6.77 1.54 -1.99
CA MET A 31 7.24 0.50 -1.09
C MET A 31 6.43 -0.79 -1.27
N GLU A 32 5.12 -0.69 -1.43
CA GLU A 32 4.24 -1.85 -1.68
C GLU A 32 4.56 -2.54 -3.01
N ALA A 33 4.68 -1.78 -4.11
CA ALA A 33 4.97 -2.32 -5.44
C ALA A 33 6.32 -3.06 -5.52
N PHE A 34 7.31 -2.60 -4.75
CA PHE A 34 8.64 -3.20 -4.71
C PHE A 34 8.85 -4.16 -3.54
N GLY A 35 7.88 -4.33 -2.65
CA GLY A 35 8.00 -5.15 -1.44
C GLY A 35 9.11 -4.67 -0.51
N LEU A 36 9.31 -3.35 -0.38
CA LEU A 36 10.39 -2.76 0.41
C LEU A 36 9.91 -2.33 1.79
N SER A 37 10.73 -2.59 2.79
CA SER A 37 10.57 -1.93 4.08
C SER A 37 10.98 -0.44 4.01
N ALA A 38 10.56 0.35 5.00
CA ALA A 38 10.97 1.76 5.09
C ALA A 38 12.51 1.92 5.15
N SER A 39 13.20 1.00 5.82
CA SER A 39 14.66 0.96 5.91
C SER A 39 15.30 0.64 4.56
N ASP A 40 14.79 -0.38 3.85
CA ASP A 40 15.28 -0.76 2.53
C ASP A 40 15.08 0.35 1.51
N PHE A 41 13.95 1.04 1.58
CA PHE A 41 13.68 2.19 0.72
C PHE A 41 14.72 3.30 0.94
N LEU A 42 15.03 3.64 2.19
CA LEU A 42 16.02 4.67 2.51
C LEU A 42 17.43 4.32 2.01
N LEU A 43 17.81 3.06 2.11
CA LEU A 43 19.11 2.58 1.64
C LEU A 43 19.21 2.56 0.11
N LYS A 44 18.16 2.08 -0.56
CA LYS A 44 18.16 1.82 -2.02
C LYS A 44 17.66 2.98 -2.86
N ARG A 45 17.09 4.03 -2.28
CA ARG A 45 16.42 5.11 -3.03
C ARG A 45 17.27 5.80 -4.09
N MET A 46 18.58 5.84 -3.91
CA MET A 46 19.54 6.49 -4.80
C MET A 46 20.28 5.51 -5.71
N GLU A 47 20.10 4.21 -5.50
CA GLU A 47 20.74 3.20 -6.33
C GLU A 47 20.09 3.15 -7.73
N PRO A 48 20.87 3.06 -8.82
CA PRO A 48 20.31 2.85 -10.15
C PRO A 48 19.67 1.46 -10.22
N MET A 49 18.46 1.38 -10.75
CA MET A 49 17.81 0.12 -11.02
C MET A 49 18.24 -0.39 -12.40
N ASP A 50 18.90 -1.55 -12.44
CA ASP A 50 19.27 -2.20 -13.69
C ASP A 50 18.02 -2.77 -14.36
N CYS A 51 17.57 -2.08 -15.42
CA CYS A 51 16.49 -2.56 -16.28
C CYS A 51 17.11 -3.41 -17.40
N GLU A 52 17.39 -4.68 -17.14
CA GLU A 52 17.61 -5.62 -18.24
C GLU A 52 16.25 -6.12 -18.76
N SER A 53 16.05 -5.92 -20.05
CA SER A 53 14.86 -6.30 -20.80
C SER A 53 14.75 -7.82 -20.91
N GLY A 54 13.91 -8.43 -20.08
CA GLY A 54 13.48 -9.83 -20.20
C GLY A 54 12.02 -9.91 -20.60
N GLU A 55 11.72 -10.68 -21.63
CA GLU A 55 10.40 -10.88 -22.23
C GLU A 55 9.33 -11.30 -21.21
N ILE A 56 8.14 -10.71 -21.36
CA ILE A 56 6.99 -10.91 -20.50
C ILE A 56 6.18 -12.10 -21.04
N ASP A 57 6.10 -13.19 -20.27
CA ASP A 57 5.06 -14.20 -20.48
C ASP A 57 3.88 -13.94 -19.50
N GLY A 58 2.70 -13.89 -20.08
CA GLY A 58 1.51 -13.44 -19.39
C GLY A 58 0.91 -14.48 -18.45
N GLY A 59 0.72 -14.10 -17.20
CA GLY A 59 0.02 -14.90 -16.21
C GLY A 59 -0.70 -14.04 -15.17
N ALA A 60 -2.03 -14.11 -15.19
CA ALA A 60 -2.92 -13.37 -14.33
C ALA A 60 -2.80 -13.74 -12.84
N GLY A 61 -2.77 -12.74 -11.99
CA GLY A 61 -3.32 -12.78 -10.63
C GLY A 61 -2.56 -13.58 -9.59
N LYS A 62 -1.45 -13.05 -9.06
CA LYS A 62 -0.92 -13.47 -7.76
C LYS A 62 -0.47 -12.26 -6.94
N SER A 63 -0.84 -12.30 -5.65
CA SER A 63 -0.44 -11.35 -4.62
C SER A 63 1.07 -11.10 -4.64
N VAL A 64 1.48 -9.82 -4.58
CA VAL A 64 2.85 -9.32 -4.74
C VAL A 64 3.84 -9.85 -3.68
N ARG A 65 3.39 -10.66 -2.71
CA ARG A 65 4.19 -11.14 -1.57
C ARG A 65 5.16 -12.30 -1.87
N GLU A 66 5.20 -12.85 -3.10
CA GLU A 66 6.04 -14.02 -3.44
C GLU A 66 7.02 -13.76 -4.58
N LEU A 67 7.77 -12.67 -4.55
CA LEU A 67 8.73 -12.38 -5.62
C LEU A 67 10.17 -12.29 -5.10
N ASP A 68 10.79 -13.45 -4.91
CA ASP A 68 12.23 -13.58 -4.72
C ASP A 68 12.90 -13.96 -6.03
N GLY A 69 13.69 -13.07 -6.66
CA GLY A 69 14.46 -13.29 -7.89
C GLY A 69 14.61 -12.06 -8.81
N ARG A 70 15.77 -11.59 -8.97
CA ARG A 70 16.37 -10.37 -9.55
C ARG A 70 15.87 -9.91 -10.93
N ALA A 71 16.26 -8.82 -11.46
CA ALA A 71 16.21 -8.17 -12.79
C ALA A 71 14.85 -8.09 -13.56
N GLY A 72 14.11 -9.13 -13.84
CA GLY A 72 12.77 -9.05 -14.47
C GLY A 72 11.69 -8.45 -13.57
N LYS A 73 11.98 -8.31 -12.29
CA LYS A 73 11.09 -7.80 -11.24
C LYS A 73 11.03 -6.29 -11.15
N SER A 74 12.08 -5.57 -11.49
CA SER A 74 12.07 -4.11 -11.41
C SER A 74 11.13 -3.51 -12.47
N ALA A 75 11.13 -4.02 -13.70
CA ALA A 75 10.23 -3.54 -14.74
C ALA A 75 8.75 -3.82 -14.40
N GLN A 76 8.44 -5.01 -13.85
CA GLN A 76 7.11 -5.36 -13.42
C GLN A 76 6.67 -4.53 -12.22
N ALA A 77 7.54 -4.33 -11.23
CA ALA A 77 7.26 -3.50 -10.07
C ALA A 77 7.00 -2.03 -10.46
N ILE A 78 7.74 -1.49 -11.44
CA ILE A 78 7.50 -0.16 -12.00
C ILE A 78 6.11 -0.09 -12.66
N ALA A 79 5.72 -1.09 -13.44
CA ALA A 79 4.40 -1.14 -14.07
C ALA A 79 3.27 -1.18 -13.03
N VAL A 80 3.40 -2.03 -12.01
CA VAL A 80 2.47 -2.13 -10.89
C VAL A 80 2.39 -0.79 -10.14
N TYR A 81 3.51 -0.17 -9.83
CA TYR A 81 3.55 1.14 -9.19
C TYR A 81 2.78 2.20 -9.98
N ARG A 82 3.02 2.31 -11.29
CA ARG A 82 2.34 3.27 -12.15
C ARG A 82 0.83 3.03 -12.21
N GLU A 83 0.40 1.77 -12.26
CA GLU A 83 -1.03 1.42 -12.18
C GLU A 83 -1.65 1.84 -10.84
N MET A 84 -0.93 1.63 -9.73
CA MET A 84 -1.38 2.07 -8.40
C MET A 84 -1.49 3.59 -8.30
N ILE A 85 -0.52 4.34 -8.84
CA ILE A 85 -0.56 5.81 -8.91
C ILE A 85 -1.75 6.28 -9.76
N GLU A 86 -2.01 5.63 -10.90
CA GLU A 86 -3.17 5.97 -11.73
C GLU A 86 -4.50 5.73 -10.98
N LYS A 87 -4.64 4.61 -10.28
CA LYS A 87 -5.81 4.35 -9.43
C LYS A 87 -5.96 5.42 -8.34
N ARG A 88 -4.87 5.78 -7.67
CA ARG A 88 -4.87 6.79 -6.62
C ARG A 88 -5.21 8.20 -7.17
N SER A 89 -4.73 8.55 -8.35
CA SER A 89 -5.07 9.82 -9.02
C SER A 89 -6.57 9.95 -9.34
N ARG A 90 -7.26 8.82 -9.50
CA ARG A 90 -8.73 8.75 -9.63
C ARG A 90 -9.45 8.80 -8.27
N ARG A 91 -8.76 9.15 -7.20
CA ARG A 91 -9.29 9.24 -5.83
C ARG A 91 -9.72 7.91 -5.20
N ILE A 92 -9.29 6.76 -5.74
CA ILE A 92 -9.49 5.47 -5.07
C ILE A 92 -8.70 5.47 -3.76
N PRO A 93 -9.29 5.10 -2.62
CA PRO A 93 -8.60 5.03 -1.34
C PRO A 93 -7.35 4.15 -1.39
N LEU A 94 -6.29 4.56 -0.70
CA LEU A 94 -5.01 3.83 -0.64
C LEU A 94 -5.23 2.38 -0.23
N GLN A 95 -6.07 2.15 0.78
CA GLN A 95 -6.38 0.83 1.33
C GLN A 95 -7.05 -0.11 0.32
N TYR A 96 -7.88 0.41 -0.58
CA TYR A 96 -8.46 -0.41 -1.66
C TYR A 96 -7.46 -0.73 -2.77
N ILE A 97 -6.45 0.11 -2.94
CA ILE A 97 -5.36 -0.14 -3.91
C ILE A 97 -4.41 -1.21 -3.37
N THR A 98 -4.05 -1.13 -2.08
CA THR A 98 -3.17 -2.10 -1.41
C THR A 98 -3.91 -3.36 -0.97
N GLY A 99 -5.24 -3.29 -0.84
CA GLY A 99 -6.10 -4.39 -0.37
C GLY A 99 -6.02 -4.66 1.12
N VAL A 100 -5.39 -3.79 1.90
CA VAL A 100 -5.11 -4.00 3.33
C VAL A 100 -5.40 -2.76 4.16
N GLN A 101 -6.01 -2.98 5.32
CA GLN A 101 -6.15 -1.98 6.40
C GLN A 101 -5.77 -2.62 7.73
N TYR A 102 -4.98 -1.90 8.52
CA TYR A 102 -4.71 -2.29 9.90
C TYR A 102 -5.77 -1.70 10.81
N PHE A 103 -6.27 -2.53 11.71
CA PHE A 103 -7.26 -2.14 12.72
C PHE A 103 -6.97 -2.90 14.02
N MET A 104 -6.82 -2.20 15.14
CA MET A 104 -6.43 -2.77 16.43
C MET A 104 -5.16 -3.64 16.36
N GLY A 105 -4.20 -3.28 15.52
CA GLY A 105 -2.98 -4.06 15.28
C GLY A 105 -3.15 -5.35 14.45
N LEU A 106 -4.36 -5.62 13.99
CA LEU A 106 -4.65 -6.76 13.10
C LEU A 106 -4.73 -6.30 11.65
N GLU A 107 -4.29 -7.15 10.74
CA GLU A 107 -4.36 -6.92 9.30
C GLU A 107 -5.70 -7.43 8.75
N PHE A 108 -6.46 -6.53 8.12
CA PHE A 108 -7.74 -6.85 7.47
C PHE A 108 -7.62 -6.66 5.96
N PHE A 109 -8.11 -7.63 5.21
CA PHE A 109 -8.29 -7.48 3.78
C PHE A 109 -9.50 -6.60 3.50
N VAL A 110 -9.32 -5.57 2.66
CA VAL A 110 -10.38 -4.61 2.30
C VAL A 110 -10.46 -4.45 0.79
N ASP A 111 -11.68 -4.28 0.30
CA ASP A 111 -11.97 -3.94 -1.09
C ASP A 111 -13.20 -3.02 -1.16
N GLU A 112 -13.65 -2.68 -2.36
CA GLU A 112 -14.78 -1.75 -2.59
C GLU A 112 -16.11 -2.19 -1.95
N ARG A 113 -16.23 -3.46 -1.52
CA ARG A 113 -17.44 -4.03 -0.92
C ARG A 113 -17.53 -3.82 0.58
N VAL A 114 -16.46 -3.38 1.22
CA VAL A 114 -16.40 -3.17 2.68
C VAL A 114 -16.01 -1.74 3.01
N LEU A 115 -16.54 -1.22 4.11
CA LEU A 115 -16.11 0.06 4.64
C LEU A 115 -14.71 -0.08 5.24
N ILE A 116 -13.82 0.85 4.90
CA ILE A 116 -12.48 0.90 5.51
C ILE A 116 -12.62 1.23 7.00
N PRO A 117 -12.14 0.37 7.92
CA PRO A 117 -12.14 0.63 9.35
C PRO A 117 -11.42 1.95 9.68
N ARG A 118 -12.00 2.75 10.56
CA ARG A 118 -11.48 4.07 10.94
C ARG A 118 -10.85 4.06 12.32
N GLN A 119 -9.91 4.98 12.55
CA GLN A 119 -9.25 5.19 13.84
C GLN A 119 -10.26 5.48 14.96
N ASP A 120 -11.29 6.31 14.71
CA ASP A 120 -12.33 6.62 15.69
C ASP A 120 -13.05 5.36 16.22
N THR A 121 -13.16 4.32 15.38
CA THR A 121 -13.72 3.03 15.77
C THR A 121 -12.74 2.24 16.65
N GLU A 122 -11.44 2.34 16.45
CA GLU A 122 -10.44 1.76 17.36
C GLU A 122 -10.56 2.36 18.76
N ASP A 123 -10.70 3.69 18.87
CA ASP A 123 -10.85 4.39 20.15
C ASP A 123 -12.08 3.90 20.91
N LEU A 124 -13.19 3.66 20.18
CA LEU A 124 -14.40 3.08 20.76
C LEU A 124 -14.19 1.65 21.27
N VAL A 125 -13.53 0.79 20.48
CA VAL A 125 -13.23 -0.59 20.87
C VAL A 125 -12.31 -0.62 22.08
N GLU A 126 -11.27 0.23 22.11
CA GLU A 126 -10.37 0.35 23.27
C GLU A 126 -11.11 0.76 24.53
N LEU A 127 -12.05 1.71 24.43
CA LEU A 127 -12.89 2.14 25.54
C LEU A 127 -13.71 0.96 26.10
N VAL A 128 -14.37 0.21 25.22
CA VAL A 128 -15.18 -0.96 25.61
C VAL A 128 -14.31 -2.03 26.30
N LEU A 129 -13.14 -2.34 25.76
CA LEU A 129 -12.21 -3.32 26.32
C LEU A 129 -11.70 -2.88 27.71
N ARG A 130 -11.40 -1.60 27.87
CA ARG A 130 -10.93 -1.03 29.15
C ARG A 130 -11.98 -1.09 30.24
N GLU A 131 -13.25 -0.84 29.90
CA GLU A 131 -14.36 -0.84 30.86
C GLU A 131 -14.85 -2.25 31.21
N ASN A 132 -14.59 -3.24 30.36
CA ASN A 132 -15.03 -4.63 30.53
C ASN A 132 -13.87 -5.64 30.56
N PRO A 133 -12.85 -5.47 31.41
CA PRO A 133 -11.70 -6.36 31.43
C PRO A 133 -12.08 -7.76 31.94
N GLY A 134 -12.09 -8.76 31.05
CA GLY A 134 -12.12 -10.17 31.41
C GLY A 134 -13.40 -10.71 32.06
N LYS A 135 -14.52 -9.99 31.95
CA LYS A 135 -15.83 -10.48 32.39
C LYS A 135 -16.57 -11.16 31.24
N GLU A 136 -17.31 -12.24 31.55
CA GLU A 136 -18.28 -12.80 30.61
C GLU A 136 -19.41 -11.80 30.38
N THR A 137 -19.24 -10.89 29.43
CA THR A 137 -20.20 -9.86 29.11
C THR A 137 -20.79 -10.17 27.72
N ARG A 138 -22.12 -10.10 27.61
CA ARG A 138 -22.77 -10.13 26.30
C ARG A 138 -22.77 -8.73 25.73
N VAL A 139 -22.18 -8.57 24.54
CA VAL A 139 -22.15 -7.30 23.82
C VAL A 139 -23.03 -7.42 22.59
N LEU A 140 -23.85 -6.41 22.33
CA LEU A 140 -24.62 -6.26 21.11
C LEU A 140 -24.10 -5.00 20.40
N ASP A 141 -23.57 -5.18 19.20
CA ASP A 141 -23.24 -4.11 18.27
C ASP A 141 -24.38 -3.98 17.24
N MET A 142 -24.93 -2.76 17.12
CA MET A 142 -26.06 -2.44 16.23
C MET A 142 -25.71 -1.31 15.27
#